data_73e93df275c342cfcbedfaf3b13d5c94
#
_entry.id   73e93df275c342cfcbedfaf3b13d5c94
#
_cell.length_a   1.000
_cell.length_b   1.000
_cell.length_c   1.000
_cell.angle_alpha   90.00
_cell.angle_beta   90.00
_cell.angle_gamma   90.00
#
_symmetry.space_group_name_H-M   'P 1'
#
loop_
_entity.id
_entity.type
_entity.pdbx_description
1 polymer ?
#
loop_
_entity_poly.entity_id
_entity_poly.type
_entity_poly.pdbx_seq_one_letter_code
_entity_poly.pdbx_strand_id
1 'polypeptide(L)'
;MTANYHLGLLYLVRLLIDADGIADAKELAALQAIKDRENIPEEIFEKFEEATQGMVHADLYTAGITLINGCSYEEKLRTFGVLYRLSEVDGRVHVKEIRLLLNSINTAGLEFDAVVNVAKAMPVIL
;
A
#
# COMPACT_ATOMS: atom_id res chain seq x y z
N MET A 1 10.86 3.37 -9.70
CA MET A 1 10.88 2.88 -8.31
C MET A 1 11.20 1.40 -8.25
N THR A 2 11.66 0.91 -7.11
CA THR A 2 12.18 -0.45 -6.98
C THR A 2 11.07 -1.50 -6.90
N ALA A 3 11.44 -2.77 -7.15
CA ALA A 3 10.54 -3.91 -6.97
C ALA A 3 10.07 -4.03 -5.52
N ASN A 4 10.94 -3.72 -4.55
CA ASN A 4 10.56 -3.75 -3.13
C ASN A 4 9.46 -2.75 -2.81
N TYR A 5 9.52 -1.56 -3.39
CA TYR A 5 8.45 -0.57 -3.26
C TYR A 5 7.14 -1.11 -3.84
N HIS A 6 7.19 -1.64 -5.07
CA HIS A 6 5.99 -2.16 -5.72
C HIS A 6 5.35 -3.30 -4.93
N LEU A 7 6.14 -4.27 -4.50
CA LEU A 7 5.64 -5.40 -3.72
C LEU A 7 5.13 -4.94 -2.35
N GLY A 8 5.90 -4.13 -1.65
CA GLY A 8 5.51 -3.64 -0.33
C GLY A 8 4.22 -2.84 -0.37
N LEU A 9 4.07 -1.97 -1.37
CA LEU A 9 2.84 -1.20 -1.56
C LEU A 9 1.65 -2.13 -1.80
N LEU A 10 1.79 -3.12 -2.67
CA LEU A 10 0.70 -4.06 -2.95
C LEU A 10 0.31 -4.87 -1.71
N TYR A 11 1.27 -5.32 -0.92
CA TYR A 11 0.98 -6.03 0.32
C TYR A 11 0.19 -5.16 1.30
N LEU A 12 0.59 -3.90 1.48
CA LEU A 12 -0.09 -3.01 2.41
C LEU A 12 -1.47 -2.60 1.90
N VAL A 13 -1.62 -2.38 0.60
CA VAL A 13 -2.94 -2.11 0.01
C VAL A 13 -3.87 -3.28 0.28
N ARG A 14 -3.43 -4.50 0.00
CA ARG A 14 -4.25 -5.69 0.23
C ARG A 14 -4.59 -5.86 1.71
N LEU A 15 -3.64 -5.62 2.59
CA LEU A 15 -3.88 -5.67 4.03
C LEU A 15 -5.03 -4.77 4.46
N LEU A 16 -5.07 -3.55 3.93
CA LEU A 16 -6.06 -2.55 4.32
C LEU A 16 -7.44 -2.81 3.73
N ILE A 17 -7.52 -3.31 2.50
CA ILE A 17 -8.80 -3.51 1.82
C ILE A 17 -9.38 -4.91 2.01
N ASP A 18 -8.59 -5.88 2.43
CA ASP A 18 -9.00 -7.27 2.60
C ASP A 18 -9.60 -7.48 3.99
N ALA A 19 -10.90 -7.18 4.12
CA ALA A 19 -11.59 -7.23 5.39
C ALA A 19 -11.92 -8.66 5.85
N ASP A 20 -12.14 -9.60 4.91
CA ASP A 20 -12.64 -10.95 5.21
C ASP A 20 -11.79 -12.08 4.62
N GLY A 21 -10.70 -11.76 3.96
CA GLY A 21 -9.82 -12.73 3.32
C GLY A 21 -10.31 -13.20 1.95
N ILE A 22 -11.43 -12.69 1.47
CA ILE A 22 -12.00 -13.04 0.17
C ILE A 22 -11.90 -11.82 -0.74
N ALA A 23 -11.19 -11.96 -1.86
CA ALA A 23 -11.06 -10.90 -2.84
C ALA A 23 -12.41 -10.68 -3.54
N ASP A 24 -12.93 -9.46 -3.48
CA ASP A 24 -14.13 -9.06 -4.20
C ASP A 24 -13.80 -8.16 -5.39
N ALA A 25 -14.82 -7.80 -6.18
CA ALA A 25 -14.64 -6.98 -7.37
C ALA A 25 -14.05 -5.60 -7.06
N LYS A 26 -14.44 -4.99 -5.94
CA LYS A 26 -13.92 -3.68 -5.52
C LYS A 26 -12.46 -3.76 -5.14
N GLU A 27 -12.08 -4.82 -4.42
CA GLU A 27 -10.70 -5.06 -4.02
C GLU A 27 -9.80 -5.24 -5.23
N LEU A 28 -10.23 -6.08 -6.19
CA LEU A 28 -9.48 -6.30 -7.41
C LEU A 28 -9.35 -5.02 -8.24
N ALA A 29 -10.42 -4.23 -8.32
CA ALA A 29 -10.39 -2.94 -9.03
C ALA A 29 -9.41 -1.96 -8.39
N ALA A 30 -9.36 -1.90 -7.06
CA ALA A 30 -8.42 -1.03 -6.35
C ALA A 30 -6.97 -1.45 -6.60
N LEU A 31 -6.67 -2.75 -6.53
CA LEU A 31 -5.34 -3.27 -6.82
C LEU A 31 -4.92 -2.98 -8.26
N GLN A 32 -5.82 -3.16 -9.21
CA GLN A 32 -5.55 -2.88 -10.61
C GLN A 32 -5.29 -1.40 -10.85
N ALA A 33 -6.07 -0.52 -10.22
CA ALA A 33 -5.89 0.92 -10.33
C ALA A 33 -4.51 1.35 -9.80
N ILE A 34 -4.07 0.78 -8.70
CA ILE A 34 -2.76 1.07 -8.13
C ILE A 34 -1.64 0.52 -9.02
N LYS A 35 -1.81 -0.67 -9.56
CA LYS A 35 -0.87 -1.25 -10.52
C LYS A 35 -0.64 -0.31 -11.70
N ASP A 36 -1.73 0.18 -12.29
CA ASP A 36 -1.66 1.07 -13.45
C ASP A 36 -1.05 2.42 -13.09
N ARG A 37 -1.48 2.98 -11.98
CA ARG A 37 -1.02 4.28 -11.51
C ARG A 37 0.47 4.31 -11.19
N GLU A 38 0.98 3.27 -10.53
CA GLU A 38 2.36 3.20 -10.10
C GLU A 38 3.26 2.51 -11.13
N ASN A 39 2.71 2.18 -12.29
CA ASN A 39 3.45 1.49 -13.37
C ASN A 39 4.13 0.21 -12.88
N ILE A 40 3.40 -0.58 -12.09
CA ILE A 40 3.93 -1.82 -11.55
C ILE A 40 4.00 -2.85 -12.68
N PRO A 41 5.20 -3.42 -12.96
CA PRO A 41 5.34 -4.43 -14.01
C PRO A 41 4.44 -5.64 -13.77
N GLU A 42 3.93 -6.22 -14.85
CA GLU A 42 3.07 -7.40 -14.79
C GLU A 42 3.72 -8.54 -14.03
N GLU A 43 5.01 -8.76 -14.23
CA GLU A 43 5.77 -9.80 -13.53
C GLU A 43 5.73 -9.63 -12.02
N ILE A 44 5.84 -8.40 -11.53
CA ILE A 44 5.79 -8.08 -10.10
C ILE A 44 4.38 -8.32 -9.58
N PHE A 45 3.37 -7.90 -10.34
CA PHE A 45 1.98 -8.08 -9.94
C PHE A 45 1.60 -9.56 -9.85
N GLU A 46 2.01 -10.36 -10.82
CA GLU A 46 1.80 -11.81 -10.81
C GLU A 46 2.49 -12.48 -9.62
N LYS A 47 3.73 -12.06 -9.32
CA LYS A 47 4.48 -12.55 -8.17
C LYS A 47 3.76 -12.24 -6.87
N PHE A 48 3.20 -11.04 -6.76
CA PHE A 48 2.39 -10.62 -5.63
C PHE A 48 1.15 -11.51 -5.49
N GLU A 49 0.42 -11.74 -6.59
CA GLU A 49 -0.78 -12.57 -6.56
C GLU A 49 -0.48 -14.00 -6.10
N GLU A 50 0.59 -14.59 -6.63
CA GLU A 50 1.00 -15.95 -6.23
C GLU A 50 1.42 -16.01 -4.76
N ALA A 51 2.22 -15.05 -4.33
CA ALA A 51 2.76 -15.03 -2.96
C ALA A 51 1.69 -14.82 -1.91
N THR A 52 0.61 -14.11 -2.26
CA THR A 52 -0.42 -13.74 -1.29
C THR A 52 -1.59 -14.71 -1.21
N GLN A 53 -1.61 -15.74 -2.04
CA GLN A 53 -2.65 -16.76 -1.96
C GLN A 53 -2.61 -17.44 -0.60
N GLY A 54 -3.71 -17.33 0.14
CA GLY A 54 -3.83 -17.95 1.46
C GLY A 54 -3.07 -17.24 2.58
N MET A 55 -2.42 -16.11 2.32
CA MET A 55 -1.76 -15.34 3.38
C MET A 55 -2.76 -14.72 4.34
N VAL A 56 -2.47 -14.84 5.64
CA VAL A 56 -3.25 -14.16 6.68
C VAL A 56 -2.77 -12.72 6.84
N HIS A 57 -3.61 -11.87 7.48
CA HIS A 57 -3.31 -10.46 7.64
C HIS A 57 -1.97 -10.20 8.36
N ALA A 58 -1.64 -11.00 9.36
CA ALA A 58 -0.36 -10.86 10.07
C ALA A 58 0.83 -11.03 9.15
N ASP A 59 0.76 -11.96 8.19
CA ASP A 59 1.83 -12.19 7.24
C ASP A 59 1.91 -11.09 6.19
N LEU A 60 0.77 -10.59 5.73
CA LEU A 60 0.71 -9.44 4.83
C LEU A 60 1.35 -8.21 5.47
N TYR A 61 1.02 -7.96 6.73
CA TYR A 61 1.59 -6.86 7.51
C TYR A 61 3.11 -7.00 7.60
N THR A 62 3.59 -8.15 8.06
CA THR A 62 5.02 -8.38 8.25
C THR A 62 5.79 -8.24 6.95
N ALA A 63 5.31 -8.86 5.87
CA ALA A 63 5.96 -8.80 4.58
C ALA A 63 5.96 -7.38 4.01
N GLY A 64 4.83 -6.69 4.07
CA GLY A 64 4.71 -5.33 3.56
C GLY A 64 5.61 -4.34 4.30
N ILE A 65 5.58 -4.37 5.64
CA ILE A 65 6.40 -3.48 6.46
C ILE A 65 7.89 -3.77 6.25
N THR A 66 8.29 -5.03 6.19
CA THR A 66 9.68 -5.39 5.96
C THR A 66 10.19 -4.85 4.62
N LEU A 67 9.41 -5.00 3.55
CA LEU A 67 9.78 -4.49 2.23
C LEU A 67 9.87 -2.97 2.21
N ILE A 68 8.89 -2.29 2.76
CA ILE A 68 8.85 -0.83 2.78
C ILE A 68 9.98 -0.25 3.64
N ASN A 69 10.32 -0.89 4.76
CA ASN A 69 11.44 -0.44 5.58
C ASN A 69 12.78 -0.49 4.85
N GLY A 70 12.92 -1.34 3.83
CA GLY A 70 14.10 -1.39 3.00
C GLY A 70 14.13 -0.37 1.86
N CYS A 71 13.09 0.44 1.71
CA CYS A 71 12.97 1.41 0.63
C CYS A 71 13.57 2.77 1.01
N SER A 72 13.74 3.64 -0.01
CA SER A 72 14.18 5.01 0.21
C SER A 72 13.12 5.84 0.94
N TYR A 73 13.52 7.00 1.46
CA TYR A 73 12.58 7.95 2.08
C TYR A 73 11.46 8.33 1.11
N GLU A 74 11.81 8.64 -0.13
CA GLU A 74 10.81 9.02 -1.15
C GLU A 74 9.82 7.91 -1.43
N GLU A 75 10.29 6.67 -1.51
CA GLU A 75 9.44 5.51 -1.73
C GLU A 75 8.52 5.25 -0.54
N LYS A 76 9.03 5.39 0.67
CA LYS A 76 8.22 5.29 1.90
C LYS A 76 7.13 6.35 1.92
N LEU A 77 7.51 7.59 1.64
CA LEU A 77 6.57 8.72 1.62
C LEU A 77 5.49 8.50 0.57
N ARG A 78 5.86 8.07 -0.62
CA ARG A 78 4.92 7.79 -1.69
C ARG A 78 3.97 6.64 -1.33
N THR A 79 4.49 5.59 -0.70
CA THR A 79 3.66 4.46 -0.23
C THR A 79 2.50 4.97 0.62
N PHE A 80 2.80 5.76 1.65
CA PHE A 80 1.78 6.25 2.56
C PHE A 80 0.88 7.30 1.92
N GLY A 81 1.40 8.08 0.97
CA GLY A 81 0.58 8.98 0.16
C GLY A 81 -0.48 8.23 -0.65
N VAL A 82 -0.08 7.13 -1.28
CA VAL A 82 -1.02 6.27 -2.03
C VAL A 82 -2.06 5.67 -1.09
N LEU A 83 -1.64 5.16 0.07
CA LEU A 83 -2.57 4.59 1.06
C LEU A 83 -3.56 5.65 1.56
N TYR A 84 -3.09 6.87 1.79
CA TYR A 84 -3.97 7.97 2.21
C TYR A 84 -5.02 8.27 1.13
N ARG A 85 -4.61 8.34 -0.14
CA ARG A 85 -5.55 8.52 -1.26
C ARG A 85 -6.56 7.39 -1.34
N LEU A 86 -6.12 6.16 -1.10
CA LEU A 86 -7.00 5.00 -1.07
C LEU A 86 -8.06 5.15 0.02
N SER A 87 -7.71 5.69 1.19
CA SER A 87 -8.67 5.88 2.29
C SER A 87 -9.80 6.86 1.93
N GLU A 88 -9.56 7.74 0.98
CA GLU A 88 -10.57 8.71 0.54
C GLU A 88 -11.64 8.09 -0.36
N VAL A 89 -11.35 6.98 -1.01
CA VAL A 89 -12.25 6.35 -1.99
C VAL A 89 -12.78 4.99 -1.55
N ASP A 90 -12.13 4.33 -0.60
CA ASP A 90 -12.55 3.02 -0.10
C ASP A 90 -12.94 3.13 1.38
N GLY A 91 -14.24 2.95 1.66
CA GLY A 91 -14.78 3.08 3.01
C GLY A 91 -14.26 2.03 4.01
N ARG A 92 -13.56 1.00 3.53
CA ARG A 92 -12.94 -0.02 4.39
C ARG A 92 -11.58 0.42 4.91
N VAL A 93 -10.96 1.43 4.29
CA VAL A 93 -9.64 1.93 4.65
C VAL A 93 -9.78 3.21 5.45
N HIS A 94 -9.30 3.21 6.68
CA HIS A 94 -9.39 4.36 7.57
C HIS A 94 -8.02 4.99 7.80
N VAL A 95 -7.99 6.30 7.89
CA VAL A 95 -6.77 7.09 8.14
C VAL A 95 -6.07 6.61 9.42
N LYS A 96 -6.82 6.19 10.41
CA LYS A 96 -6.29 5.66 11.67
C LYS A 96 -5.39 4.44 11.43
N GLU A 97 -5.79 3.55 10.53
CA GLU A 97 -5.00 2.37 10.18
C GLU A 97 -3.69 2.76 9.48
N ILE A 98 -3.76 3.76 8.62
CA ILE A 98 -2.58 4.29 7.92
C ILE A 98 -1.60 4.88 8.92
N ARG A 99 -2.07 5.62 9.92
CA ARG A 99 -1.23 6.16 10.99
C ARG A 99 -0.55 5.06 11.79
N LEU A 100 -1.27 3.97 12.09
CA LEU A 100 -0.71 2.84 12.81
C LEU A 100 0.41 2.17 12.00
N LEU A 101 0.20 1.99 10.70
CA LEU A 101 1.22 1.44 9.81
C LEU A 101 2.44 2.37 9.74
N LEU A 102 2.22 3.67 9.67
CA LEU A 102 3.30 4.65 9.62
C LEU A 102 4.21 4.55 10.84
N ASN A 103 3.63 4.31 12.01
CA ASN A 103 4.40 4.12 13.24
C ASN A 103 5.29 2.88 13.20
N SER A 104 5.00 1.92 12.32
CA SER A 104 5.81 0.72 12.14
C SER A 104 6.99 0.94 11.20
N ILE A 105 7.04 2.09 10.54
CA ILE A 105 8.12 2.43 9.62
C ILE A 105 9.19 3.22 10.36
N ASN A 106 10.40 2.68 10.34
CA ASN A 106 11.54 3.27 11.06
C ASN A 106 12.27 4.27 10.16
N THR A 107 11.71 5.48 10.04
CA THR A 107 12.34 6.55 9.26
C THR A 107 12.20 7.87 9.99
N ALA A 108 13.33 8.47 10.35
CA ALA A 108 13.35 9.78 10.97
C ALA A 108 12.81 10.82 9.98
N GLY A 109 11.91 11.68 10.46
CA GLY A 109 11.33 12.76 9.67
C GLY A 109 10.15 12.38 8.79
N LEU A 110 9.73 11.11 8.77
CA LEU A 110 8.53 10.72 8.05
C LEU A 110 7.31 10.96 8.94
N GLU A 111 6.71 12.12 8.78
CA GLU A 111 5.57 12.55 9.57
C GLU A 111 4.28 12.48 8.76
N PHE A 112 3.15 12.37 9.47
CA PHE A 112 1.84 12.28 8.84
C PHE A 112 1.53 13.50 7.96
N ASP A 113 1.93 14.69 8.37
CA ASP A 113 1.71 15.90 7.58
C ASP A 113 2.41 15.84 6.22
N ALA A 114 3.61 15.26 6.16
CA ALA A 114 4.33 15.05 4.90
C ALA A 114 3.56 14.06 4.01
N VAL A 115 3.00 13.02 4.59
CA VAL A 115 2.17 12.04 3.86
C VAL A 115 0.95 12.73 3.24
N VAL A 116 0.25 13.56 4.01
CA VAL A 116 -0.93 14.29 3.52
C VAL A 116 -0.56 15.22 2.37
N ASN A 117 0.55 15.93 2.49
CA ASN A 117 1.01 16.85 1.45
C ASN A 117 1.33 16.13 0.15
N VAL A 118 2.01 15.00 0.22
CA VAL A 118 2.30 14.17 -0.97
C VAL A 118 1.00 13.64 -1.57
N ALA A 119 0.09 13.16 -0.74
CA ALA A 119 -1.20 12.64 -1.22
C ALA A 119 -2.00 13.71 -1.96
N LYS A 120 -2.02 14.92 -1.47
CA LYS A 120 -2.74 16.04 -2.12
C LYS A 120 -2.19 16.37 -3.50
N ALA A 121 -0.91 16.13 -3.73
CA ALA A 121 -0.27 16.34 -5.03
C ALA A 121 -0.54 15.20 -6.02
N MET A 122 -1.09 14.08 -5.56
CA MET A 122 -1.42 12.93 -6.40
C MET A 122 -2.83 13.03 -6.97
N PRO A 123 -3.07 12.52 -8.20
CA PRO A 123 -4.45 12.36 -8.70
C PRO A 123 -5.25 11.42 -7.81
N VAL A 124 -6.58 11.55 -7.83
CA VAL A 124 -7.48 10.65 -7.13
C VAL A 124 -7.34 9.23 -7.72
N ILE A 125 -7.39 8.21 -6.88
CA ILE A 125 -7.15 6.82 -7.33
C ILE A 125 -8.28 6.27 -8.19
N LEU A 126 -9.53 6.55 -7.85
CA LEU A 126 -10.68 6.04 -8.61
C LEU A 126 -11.63 7.15 -9.00
#